data_9d7fcb20ae1ca7576e4db89697dc4484
#
_entry.id   9d7fcb20ae1ca7576e4db89697dc4484
#
_cell.length_a   1.000
_cell.length_b   1.000
_cell.length_c   1.000
_cell.angle_alpha   90.00
_cell.angle_beta   90.00
_cell.angle_gamma   90.00
#
_symmetry.space_group_name_H-M   'P 1'
#
loop_
_entity.id
_entity.type
_entity.pdbx_description
1 polymer ?
#
loop_
_entity_poly.entity_id
_entity_poly.type
_entity_poly.pdbx_seq_one_letter_code
_entity_poly.pdbx_strand_id
1 'polypeptide(L)'
;MPGRRVLLAGVAVGAALAAGLIAPSASALPSSESWAAELAVDGGDDSNVVVRDEAVRLGNLAPRRTSTGDVPAEGDLLLAPRRPAAVTDRVAAEVTADVPAGAQVIVAVRGIRDDGTWGEWDEAGAGDPAQLSELTSEIQVRITLVASTDGRSPALRRLWLTADRSPVGFGVPAPATALTSRVFATRIGLVGNDTANGHEVERNDRFVALPSRRGLSPRGGGDYTVRVCSTATRCTWAPVWDVGPWNTIDDYWNPPEVRRAFADLPRGRPAAEAAFVDGYRNGRDASGRRVTNPAGIDLADGTFRDDLGLTDNAWVTVTYLWTGRGPSGTALDRDTRLDVRAAPAPDAAVVGSVAPQARMSYECAAQAAGGRTGVGTRWIRLGTAQYVPAELVEARDVPSC
;
A
#
# COMPACT_ATOMS: atom_id res chain seq x y z
N MET A 1 -63.84 17.69 -87.04
CA MET A 1 -64.67 17.37 -85.89
C MET A 1 -63.77 17.39 -84.63
N PRO A 2 -64.09 18.11 -83.60
CA PRO A 2 -63.10 18.57 -82.59
C PRO A 2 -62.94 17.60 -81.43
N GLY A 3 -61.70 17.35 -81.10
CA GLY A 3 -61.31 16.56 -79.94
C GLY A 3 -61.12 17.45 -78.69
N ARG A 4 -61.76 17.06 -77.62
CA ARG A 4 -61.70 17.71 -76.32
C ARG A 4 -60.35 17.43 -75.63
N ARG A 5 -59.61 18.45 -75.20
CA ARG A 5 -58.48 18.34 -74.29
C ARG A 5 -58.99 18.37 -72.86
N VAL A 6 -58.60 17.39 -72.10
CA VAL A 6 -58.79 17.33 -70.66
C VAL A 6 -57.49 17.80 -69.99
N LEU A 7 -57.61 18.86 -69.21
CA LEU A 7 -56.52 19.33 -68.30
C LEU A 7 -56.56 18.55 -67.01
N LEU A 8 -55.44 17.85 -66.69
CA LEU A 8 -55.19 17.28 -65.42
C LEU A 8 -54.37 18.28 -64.60
N ALA A 9 -54.93 18.71 -63.49
CA ALA A 9 -54.20 19.50 -62.48
C ALA A 9 -53.42 18.57 -61.57
N GLY A 10 -52.09 18.66 -61.61
CA GLY A 10 -51.19 17.93 -60.68
C GLY A 10 -51.03 18.73 -59.41
N VAL A 11 -51.36 18.09 -58.27
CA VAL A 11 -51.06 18.60 -56.93
C VAL A 11 -49.66 18.14 -56.55
N ALA A 12 -48.72 19.06 -56.39
CA ALA A 12 -47.39 18.80 -55.90
C ALA A 12 -47.43 18.83 -54.36
N VAL A 13 -47.23 17.70 -53.74
CA VAL A 13 -47.02 17.61 -52.28
C VAL A 13 -45.50 17.78 -52.01
N GLY A 14 -45.15 18.93 -51.50
CA GLY A 14 -43.78 19.22 -51.05
C GLY A 14 -43.48 18.53 -49.70
N ALA A 15 -42.63 17.52 -49.72
CA ALA A 15 -42.08 16.93 -48.49
C ALA A 15 -40.91 17.80 -48.02
N ALA A 16 -41.08 18.51 -46.90
CA ALA A 16 -40.01 19.21 -46.23
C ALA A 16 -39.17 18.20 -45.41
N LEU A 17 -37.98 17.87 -45.89
CA LEU A 17 -36.97 17.14 -45.13
C LEU A 17 -36.36 18.09 -44.07
N ALA A 18 -36.75 17.94 -42.80
CA ALA A 18 -36.07 18.56 -41.67
C ALA A 18 -34.74 17.80 -41.45
N ALA A 19 -33.63 18.37 -41.95
CA ALA A 19 -32.30 17.93 -41.60
C ALA A 19 -32.02 18.33 -40.13
N GLY A 20 -32.19 17.38 -39.22
CA GLY A 20 -31.76 17.53 -37.84
C GLY A 20 -30.23 17.61 -37.80
N LEU A 21 -29.71 18.79 -37.52
CA LEU A 21 -28.30 18.99 -37.18
C LEU A 21 -28.06 18.29 -35.85
N ILE A 22 -27.50 17.04 -35.87
CA ILE A 22 -26.92 16.43 -34.72
C ILE A 22 -25.61 17.19 -34.44
N ALA A 23 -25.67 18.13 -33.50
CA ALA A 23 -24.47 18.74 -32.97
C ALA A 23 -23.60 17.62 -32.38
N PRO A 24 -22.29 17.51 -32.70
CA PRO A 24 -21.41 16.57 -32.05
C PRO A 24 -21.40 16.92 -30.55
N SER A 25 -21.75 15.97 -29.71
CA SER A 25 -21.58 16.09 -28.26
C SER A 25 -20.12 16.43 -28.03
N ALA A 26 -19.83 17.63 -27.56
CA ALA A 26 -18.50 17.99 -27.10
C ALA A 26 -18.17 17.02 -25.99
N SER A 27 -17.27 16.08 -26.24
CA SER A 27 -16.67 15.28 -25.19
C SER A 27 -16.03 16.27 -24.24
N ALA A 28 -16.60 16.42 -23.04
CA ALA A 28 -15.97 17.20 -22.00
C ALA A 28 -14.56 16.64 -21.81
N LEU A 29 -13.54 17.46 -22.00
CA LEU A 29 -12.17 17.09 -21.65
C LEU A 29 -12.20 16.62 -20.21
N PRO A 30 -11.51 15.52 -19.88
CA PRO A 30 -11.45 15.07 -18.50
C PRO A 30 -10.98 16.23 -17.64
N SER A 31 -11.77 16.55 -16.61
CA SER A 31 -11.45 17.65 -15.70
C SER A 31 -10.13 17.33 -15.01
N SER A 32 -9.05 18.03 -15.34
CA SER A 32 -7.81 17.99 -14.61
C SER A 32 -7.79 19.09 -13.56
N GLU A 33 -7.27 18.80 -12.37
CA GLU A 33 -7.03 19.76 -11.31
C GLU A 33 -5.53 19.81 -10.99
N SER A 34 -4.96 21.03 -10.96
CA SER A 34 -3.56 21.24 -10.60
C SER A 34 -3.46 22.17 -9.39
N TRP A 35 -2.56 21.87 -8.46
CA TRP A 35 -2.33 22.68 -7.26
C TRP A 35 -0.88 22.60 -6.80
N ALA A 36 -0.43 23.62 -6.07
CA ALA A 36 0.81 23.56 -5.31
C ALA A 36 0.58 22.79 -4.01
N ALA A 37 1.44 21.82 -3.71
CA ALA A 37 1.42 21.15 -2.43
C ALA A 37 1.94 22.07 -1.32
N GLU A 38 1.31 22.02 -0.16
CA GLU A 38 1.81 22.66 1.05
C GLU A 38 2.85 21.76 1.70
N LEU A 39 4.13 22.20 1.72
CA LEU A 39 5.25 21.44 2.26
C LEU A 39 5.47 21.77 3.74
N ALA A 40 4.43 21.61 4.56
CA ALA A 40 4.52 21.78 6.01
C ALA A 40 5.09 20.51 6.65
N VAL A 41 6.07 20.67 7.53
CA VAL A 41 6.61 19.59 8.37
C VAL A 41 5.99 19.77 9.74
N ASP A 42 4.98 18.97 10.09
CA ASP A 42 4.24 19.07 11.35
C ASP A 42 4.65 18.04 12.40
N GLY A 43 5.44 17.06 12.04
CA GLY A 43 6.18 16.15 12.91
C GLY A 43 5.41 14.96 13.46
N GLY A 44 4.12 14.79 13.18
CA GLY A 44 3.31 13.66 13.70
C GLY A 44 3.64 12.35 13.01
N ASP A 45 3.55 12.36 11.71
CA ASP A 45 3.75 11.21 10.80
C ASP A 45 4.93 11.40 9.84
N ASP A 46 5.62 12.56 9.94
CA ASP A 46 6.86 12.84 9.23
C ASP A 46 8.06 12.14 9.89
N SER A 47 9.06 11.81 9.10
CA SER A 47 10.30 11.21 9.61
C SER A 47 11.52 11.83 8.99
N ASN A 48 12.50 12.18 9.82
CA ASN A 48 13.82 12.69 9.42
C ASN A 48 13.80 13.83 8.37
N VAL A 49 12.77 14.69 8.40
CA VAL A 49 12.67 15.88 7.54
C VAL A 49 12.58 17.16 8.36
N VAL A 50 13.14 18.24 7.83
CA VAL A 50 13.13 19.57 8.44
C VAL A 50 13.02 20.64 7.37
N VAL A 51 12.44 21.79 7.71
CA VAL A 51 12.47 22.97 6.83
C VAL A 51 13.70 23.83 7.19
N ARG A 52 14.58 24.03 6.21
CA ARG A 52 15.73 24.98 6.29
C ARG A 52 15.93 25.68 4.96
N ASP A 53 16.21 26.97 4.99
CA ASP A 53 16.45 27.80 3.80
C ASP A 53 15.33 27.68 2.75
N GLU A 54 14.08 27.76 3.20
CA GLU A 54 12.87 27.64 2.37
C GLU A 54 12.79 26.32 1.57
N ALA A 55 13.39 25.26 2.08
CA ALA A 55 13.36 23.93 1.47
C ALA A 55 13.18 22.83 2.53
N VAL A 56 12.48 21.77 2.16
CA VAL A 56 12.46 20.53 2.94
C VAL A 56 13.75 19.77 2.66
N ARG A 57 14.43 19.35 3.72
CA ARG A 57 15.70 18.63 3.72
C ARG A 57 15.68 17.50 4.74
N LEU A 58 16.65 16.61 4.64
CA LEU A 58 16.89 15.63 5.71
C LEU A 58 17.42 16.32 6.97
N GLY A 59 16.90 15.91 8.12
CA GLY A 59 17.33 16.37 9.44
C GLY A 59 18.64 15.73 9.88
N ASN A 60 18.76 14.41 9.69
CA ASN A 60 19.95 13.60 10.00
C ASN A 60 20.44 12.94 8.70
N LEU A 61 21.76 13.01 8.45
CA LEU A 61 22.41 12.48 7.25
C LEU A 61 23.19 11.18 7.51
N ALA A 62 23.14 10.66 8.73
CA ALA A 62 23.78 9.37 9.03
C ALA A 62 23.09 8.24 8.23
N PRO A 63 23.86 7.34 7.61
CA PRO A 63 23.31 6.18 6.95
C PRO A 63 22.40 5.36 7.88
N ARG A 64 21.30 4.87 7.35
CA ARG A 64 20.38 3.99 8.08
C ARG A 64 20.88 2.54 7.98
N ARG A 65 20.94 1.87 9.12
CA ARG A 65 21.30 0.45 9.16
C ARG A 65 20.09 -0.42 8.82
N THR A 66 20.28 -1.43 7.98
CA THR A 66 19.29 -2.46 7.65
C THR A 66 19.83 -3.86 7.96
N SER A 67 18.99 -4.88 7.91
CA SER A 67 19.38 -6.28 8.09
C SER A 67 20.44 -6.76 7.08
N THR A 68 20.54 -6.08 5.93
CA THR A 68 21.44 -6.45 4.82
C THR A 68 22.58 -5.45 4.59
N GLY A 69 22.77 -4.49 5.48
CA GLY A 69 23.82 -3.46 5.42
C GLY A 69 23.28 -2.05 5.51
N ASP A 70 24.18 -1.07 5.44
CA ASP A 70 23.82 0.33 5.53
C ASP A 70 23.24 0.84 4.19
N VAL A 71 22.25 1.72 4.29
CA VAL A 71 21.64 2.46 3.17
C VAL A 71 21.80 3.96 3.42
N PRO A 72 21.79 4.82 2.38
CA PRO A 72 21.80 6.26 2.58
C PRO A 72 20.71 6.74 3.53
N ALA A 73 20.94 7.85 4.21
CA ALA A 73 19.92 8.48 5.04
C ALA A 73 18.69 8.80 4.20
N GLU A 74 17.52 8.59 4.76
CA GLU A 74 16.23 8.85 4.13
C GLU A 74 15.26 9.50 5.12
N GLY A 75 14.25 10.18 4.60
CA GLY A 75 13.20 10.80 5.40
C GLY A 75 11.94 11.00 4.58
N ASP A 76 10.79 10.88 5.23
CA ASP A 76 9.48 11.00 4.63
C ASP A 76 8.74 12.25 5.14
N LEU A 77 8.18 13.01 4.20
CA LEU A 77 7.16 14.04 4.45
C LEU A 77 5.83 13.48 3.97
N LEU A 78 4.86 13.35 4.87
CA LEU A 78 3.52 12.87 4.55
C LEU A 78 2.55 14.05 4.52
N LEU A 79 1.96 14.32 3.36
CA LEU A 79 0.98 15.39 3.22
C LEU A 79 -0.39 14.93 3.73
N ALA A 80 -1.16 15.87 4.26
CA ALA A 80 -2.55 15.61 4.64
C ALA A 80 -3.36 15.09 3.43
N PRO A 81 -4.31 14.17 3.63
CA PRO A 81 -5.18 13.70 2.58
C PRO A 81 -5.92 14.85 1.90
N ARG A 82 -6.06 14.78 0.57
CA ARG A 82 -6.75 15.78 -0.25
C ARG A 82 -7.84 15.14 -1.09
N ARG A 83 -8.96 15.84 -1.21
CA ARG A 83 -10.07 15.50 -2.13
C ARG A 83 -9.98 16.38 -3.36
N PRO A 84 -9.58 15.83 -4.52
CA PRO A 84 -9.65 16.53 -5.79
C PRO A 84 -11.11 16.91 -6.15
N ALA A 85 -11.29 17.94 -6.96
CA ALA A 85 -12.64 18.40 -7.39
C ALA A 85 -13.44 17.31 -8.15
N ALA A 86 -12.74 16.37 -8.77
CA ALA A 86 -13.34 15.21 -9.43
C ALA A 86 -12.58 13.93 -9.02
N VAL A 87 -13.26 12.77 -9.08
CA VAL A 87 -12.61 11.47 -8.86
C VAL A 87 -11.50 11.26 -9.87
N THR A 88 -10.39 10.71 -9.41
CA THR A 88 -9.16 10.54 -10.18
C THR A 88 -8.61 9.13 -10.05
N ASP A 89 -7.84 8.68 -11.03
CA ASP A 89 -7.03 7.46 -10.98
C ASP A 89 -5.60 7.72 -11.45
N ARG A 90 -5.27 9.00 -11.77
CA ARG A 90 -3.95 9.39 -12.24
C ARG A 90 -3.50 10.71 -11.59
N VAL A 91 -2.25 10.72 -11.11
CA VAL A 91 -1.66 11.92 -10.50
C VAL A 91 -0.23 12.12 -10.98
N ALA A 92 0.02 13.25 -11.66
CA ALA A 92 1.37 13.67 -12.02
C ALA A 92 1.97 14.57 -10.94
N ALA A 93 3.30 14.55 -10.80
CA ALA A 93 4.04 15.38 -9.86
C ALA A 93 5.18 16.11 -10.55
N GLU A 94 5.26 17.43 -10.39
CA GLU A 94 6.36 18.26 -10.84
C GLU A 94 7.14 18.79 -9.63
N VAL A 95 8.38 18.40 -9.53
CA VAL A 95 9.27 18.72 -8.40
C VAL A 95 10.24 19.83 -8.76
N THR A 96 10.34 20.86 -7.92
CA THR A 96 11.44 21.84 -7.95
C THR A 96 12.34 21.59 -6.76
N ALA A 97 13.54 21.09 -7.00
CA ALA A 97 14.50 20.72 -5.95
C ALA A 97 15.93 20.88 -6.42
N ASP A 98 16.83 21.15 -5.48
CA ASP A 98 18.27 21.00 -5.66
C ASP A 98 18.64 19.56 -5.28
N VAL A 99 18.99 18.72 -6.25
CA VAL A 99 19.27 17.30 -6.02
C VAL A 99 20.75 17.01 -6.29
N PRO A 100 21.57 16.79 -5.26
CA PRO A 100 22.97 16.37 -5.41
C PRO A 100 23.07 15.06 -6.19
N ALA A 101 24.17 14.85 -6.90
CA ALA A 101 24.40 13.59 -7.61
C ALA A 101 24.30 12.39 -6.66
N GLY A 102 23.48 11.40 -7.02
CA GLY A 102 23.21 10.21 -6.20
C GLY A 102 22.17 10.39 -5.09
N ALA A 103 21.67 11.62 -4.84
CA ALA A 103 20.51 11.86 -4.00
C ALA A 103 19.21 11.71 -4.79
N GLN A 104 18.08 11.54 -4.11
CA GLN A 104 16.77 11.39 -4.76
C GLN A 104 15.67 12.16 -4.01
N VAL A 105 14.67 12.61 -4.77
CA VAL A 105 13.36 13.05 -4.28
C VAL A 105 12.33 12.16 -4.96
N ILE A 106 11.63 11.36 -4.18
CA ILE A 106 10.62 10.42 -4.65
C ILE A 106 9.26 10.92 -4.18
N VAL A 107 8.34 11.15 -5.11
CA VAL A 107 6.95 11.49 -4.79
C VAL A 107 6.12 10.24 -5.04
N ALA A 108 5.35 9.82 -4.06
CA ALA A 108 4.42 8.69 -4.18
C ALA A 108 3.01 9.13 -3.79
N VAL A 109 2.01 8.59 -4.47
CA VAL A 109 0.59 8.90 -4.27
C VAL A 109 -0.16 7.61 -4.00
N ARG A 110 -1.17 7.68 -3.13
CA ARG A 110 -2.13 6.61 -2.91
C ARG A 110 -3.55 7.16 -2.91
N GLY A 111 -4.52 6.32 -3.25
CA GLY A 111 -5.95 6.67 -3.24
C GLY A 111 -6.71 5.89 -2.19
N ILE A 112 -7.75 6.51 -1.63
CA ILE A 112 -8.71 5.82 -0.77
C ILE A 112 -9.61 4.93 -1.64
N ARG A 113 -9.87 3.70 -1.19
CA ARG A 113 -10.75 2.74 -1.84
C ARG A 113 -12.20 2.91 -1.37
N ASP A 114 -13.13 2.30 -2.09
CA ASP A 114 -14.57 2.32 -1.73
C ASP A 114 -14.83 1.68 -0.36
N ASP A 115 -13.99 0.75 0.08
CA ASP A 115 -14.09 0.11 1.41
C ASP A 115 -13.44 0.93 2.54
N GLY A 116 -12.96 2.14 2.24
CA GLY A 116 -12.30 3.05 3.18
C GLY A 116 -10.85 2.66 3.52
N THR A 117 -10.25 1.71 2.81
CA THR A 117 -8.84 1.38 2.94
C THR A 117 -7.98 2.13 1.93
N TRP A 118 -6.69 2.30 2.23
CA TRP A 118 -5.76 2.89 1.28
C TRP A 118 -5.26 1.87 0.25
N GLY A 119 -5.19 2.31 -1.01
CA GLY A 119 -4.45 1.60 -2.05
C GLY A 119 -2.94 1.65 -1.82
N GLU A 120 -2.17 0.94 -2.64
CA GLU A 120 -0.72 1.01 -2.59
C GLU A 120 -0.18 2.39 -2.99
N TRP A 121 1.01 2.71 -2.47
CA TRP A 121 1.77 3.85 -2.95
C TRP A 121 2.24 3.60 -4.38
N ASP A 122 2.02 4.57 -5.26
CA ASP A 122 2.59 4.55 -6.61
C ASP A 122 3.37 5.84 -6.86
N GLU A 123 4.54 5.73 -7.50
CA GLU A 123 5.40 6.88 -7.70
C GLU A 123 4.88 7.77 -8.83
N ALA A 124 4.99 9.08 -8.62
CA ALA A 124 4.51 10.11 -9.52
C ALA A 124 5.67 10.99 -9.99
N GLY A 125 5.75 11.19 -11.32
CA GLY A 125 6.64 12.14 -11.98
C GLY A 125 5.91 12.96 -13.03
N ALA A 126 6.54 13.98 -13.59
CA ALA A 126 5.95 14.83 -14.63
C ALA A 126 5.64 14.06 -15.92
N GLY A 127 6.52 13.15 -16.32
CA GLY A 127 6.36 12.29 -17.50
C GLY A 127 5.88 10.87 -17.22
N ASP A 128 5.79 10.50 -15.95
CA ASP A 128 5.39 9.18 -15.48
C ASP A 128 4.45 9.36 -14.27
N PRO A 129 3.17 9.67 -14.51
CA PRO A 129 2.21 9.90 -13.43
C PRO A 129 1.87 8.60 -12.70
N ALA A 130 1.64 8.69 -11.38
CA ALA A 130 1.10 7.59 -10.59
C ALA A 130 -0.22 7.09 -11.19
N GLN A 131 -0.37 5.76 -11.28
CA GLN A 131 -1.57 5.09 -11.75
C GLN A 131 -2.23 4.37 -10.56
N LEU A 132 -3.32 4.95 -10.06
CA LEU A 132 -4.03 4.34 -8.94
C LEU A 132 -4.85 3.14 -9.41
N SER A 133 -4.94 2.12 -8.57
CA SER A 133 -5.61 0.86 -8.92
C SER A 133 -7.12 1.01 -9.19
N GLU A 134 -7.73 2.10 -8.76
CA GLU A 134 -9.15 2.42 -8.96
C GLU A 134 -9.41 3.92 -8.87
N LEU A 135 -10.56 4.35 -9.37
CA LEU A 135 -11.02 5.73 -9.21
C LEU A 135 -11.18 6.05 -7.73
N THR A 136 -10.60 7.15 -7.29
CA THR A 136 -10.65 7.60 -5.89
C THR A 136 -11.18 9.01 -5.77
N SER A 137 -11.85 9.29 -4.66
CA SER A 137 -12.30 10.64 -4.27
C SER A 137 -11.33 11.33 -3.30
N GLU A 138 -10.32 10.61 -2.79
CA GLU A 138 -9.36 11.15 -1.84
C GLU A 138 -7.99 10.54 -2.09
N ILE A 139 -6.96 11.37 -2.16
CA ILE A 139 -5.57 10.96 -2.35
C ILE A 139 -4.72 11.41 -1.18
N GLN A 140 -3.61 10.72 -0.98
CA GLN A 140 -2.55 11.15 -0.06
C GLN A 140 -1.20 11.07 -0.77
N VAL A 141 -0.30 12.00 -0.44
CA VAL A 141 1.03 12.12 -1.05
C VAL A 141 2.10 11.93 0.00
N ARG A 142 3.09 11.12 -0.31
CA ARG A 142 4.32 10.96 0.46
C ARG A 142 5.50 11.40 -0.38
N ILE A 143 6.40 12.19 0.22
CA ILE A 143 7.64 12.64 -0.40
C ILE A 143 8.78 12.01 0.39
N THR A 144 9.57 11.16 -0.26
CA THR A 144 10.77 10.57 0.34
C THR A 144 12.01 11.29 -0.17
N LEU A 145 12.80 11.83 0.74
CA LEU A 145 14.12 12.36 0.47
C LEU A 145 15.16 11.28 0.75
N VAL A 146 16.08 11.05 -0.18
CA VAL A 146 17.19 10.10 -0.01
C VAL A 146 18.50 10.84 -0.20
N ALA A 147 19.40 10.76 0.77
CA ALA A 147 20.71 11.36 0.69
C ALA A 147 21.57 10.70 -0.40
N SER A 148 22.53 11.44 -0.94
CA SER A 148 23.59 10.85 -1.74
C SER A 148 24.52 9.98 -0.88
N THR A 149 25.27 9.09 -1.52
CA THR A 149 26.21 8.20 -0.83
C THR A 149 27.33 8.94 -0.09
N ASP A 150 27.60 10.19 -0.48
CA ASP A 150 28.54 11.10 0.21
C ASP A 150 27.84 11.97 1.29
N GLY A 151 26.60 11.65 1.66
CA GLY A 151 25.89 12.24 2.78
C GLY A 151 25.31 13.63 2.51
N ARG A 152 24.95 13.99 1.26
CA ARG A 152 24.30 15.26 0.94
C ARG A 152 22.80 15.10 0.79
N SER A 153 22.04 15.97 1.46
CA SER A 153 20.58 16.03 1.36
C SER A 153 20.12 16.71 0.07
N PRO A 154 19.09 16.19 -0.61
CA PRO A 154 18.32 16.99 -1.55
C PRO A 154 17.62 18.14 -0.81
N ALA A 155 17.21 19.18 -1.56
CA ALA A 155 16.47 20.33 -1.04
C ALA A 155 15.21 20.54 -1.88
N LEU A 156 14.07 20.07 -1.39
CA LEU A 156 12.79 20.22 -2.06
C LEU A 156 12.21 21.61 -1.76
N ARG A 157 11.93 22.39 -2.80
CA ARG A 157 11.38 23.76 -2.68
C ARG A 157 9.91 23.85 -3.04
N ARG A 158 9.49 23.13 -4.09
CA ARG A 158 8.10 23.15 -4.56
C ARG A 158 7.70 21.80 -5.11
N LEU A 159 6.42 21.49 -4.94
CA LEU A 159 5.76 20.35 -5.56
C LEU A 159 4.44 20.81 -6.15
N TRP A 160 4.25 20.61 -7.46
CA TRP A 160 2.98 20.74 -8.13
C TRP A 160 2.41 19.36 -8.42
N LEU A 161 1.12 19.22 -8.19
CA LEU A 161 0.40 17.99 -8.44
C LEU A 161 -0.72 18.26 -9.44
N THR A 162 -0.92 17.32 -10.36
CA THR A 162 -2.03 17.37 -11.32
C THR A 162 -2.76 16.04 -11.26
N ALA A 163 -4.02 16.09 -10.82
CA ALA A 163 -4.91 14.93 -10.79
C ALA A 163 -5.85 14.98 -12.00
N ASP A 164 -5.98 13.87 -12.70
CA ASP A 164 -6.91 13.68 -13.80
C ASP A 164 -7.41 12.24 -13.89
N ARG A 165 -8.13 11.91 -14.95
CA ARG A 165 -8.54 10.53 -15.25
C ARG A 165 -7.69 9.96 -16.37
N SER A 166 -7.27 8.72 -16.20
CA SER A 166 -6.67 7.95 -17.26
C SER A 166 -7.66 7.82 -18.44
N PRO A 167 -7.23 8.11 -19.69
CA PRO A 167 -8.06 7.90 -20.88
C PRO A 167 -8.41 6.42 -21.13
N VAL A 168 -7.63 5.51 -20.54
CA VAL A 168 -7.85 4.06 -20.55
C VAL A 168 -7.83 3.63 -19.11
N GLY A 169 -8.93 3.13 -18.56
CA GLY A 169 -8.96 2.66 -17.17
C GLY A 169 -7.86 1.61 -16.93
N PHE A 170 -6.88 1.93 -16.09
CA PHE A 170 -5.73 1.06 -15.78
C PHE A 170 -5.89 0.22 -14.51
N GLY A 171 -7.00 0.37 -13.79
CA GLY A 171 -7.17 -0.36 -12.56
C GLY A 171 -7.28 -1.88 -12.79
N VAL A 172 -6.32 -2.64 -12.26
CA VAL A 172 -6.56 -4.06 -11.99
C VAL A 172 -7.28 -4.11 -10.64
N PRO A 173 -8.60 -4.39 -10.63
CA PRO A 173 -9.35 -4.43 -9.36
C PRO A 173 -8.69 -5.41 -8.39
N ALA A 174 -8.56 -5.01 -7.13
CA ALA A 174 -8.06 -5.91 -6.10
C ALA A 174 -8.96 -7.16 -6.04
N PRO A 175 -8.40 -8.37 -6.02
CA PRO A 175 -9.18 -9.61 -5.94
C PRO A 175 -9.94 -9.68 -4.60
N ALA A 176 -11.04 -10.43 -4.56
CA ALA A 176 -11.80 -10.64 -3.32
C ALA A 176 -10.92 -11.24 -2.20
N THR A 177 -9.95 -12.08 -2.56
CA THR A 177 -9.04 -12.73 -1.61
C THR A 177 -7.64 -12.11 -1.70
N ALA A 178 -7.08 -11.75 -0.55
CA ALA A 178 -5.71 -11.25 -0.46
C ALA A 178 -4.69 -12.30 -0.93
N LEU A 179 -3.63 -11.85 -1.61
CA LEU A 179 -2.54 -12.73 -2.03
C LEU A 179 -1.88 -13.36 -0.80
N THR A 180 -1.60 -14.64 -0.93
CA THR A 180 -0.80 -15.40 0.05
C THR A 180 0.39 -16.04 -0.65
N SER A 181 1.58 -15.88 -0.09
CA SER A 181 2.83 -16.46 -0.60
C SER A 181 3.59 -17.16 0.51
N ARG A 182 4.40 -18.16 0.12
CA ARG A 182 5.37 -18.79 1.01
C ARG A 182 6.72 -18.13 0.74
N VAL A 183 7.28 -17.45 1.75
CA VAL A 183 8.55 -16.72 1.62
C VAL A 183 9.50 -17.06 2.77
N PHE A 184 10.79 -16.87 2.55
CA PHE A 184 11.79 -17.05 3.59
C PHE A 184 11.86 -15.79 4.46
N ALA A 185 11.74 -15.96 5.76
CA ALA A 185 11.77 -14.89 6.74
C ALA A 185 13.09 -14.88 7.50
N THR A 186 13.65 -13.70 7.70
CA THR A 186 14.80 -13.44 8.54
C THR A 186 14.45 -12.50 9.70
N ARG A 187 15.29 -12.52 10.75
CA ARG A 187 15.11 -11.64 11.89
C ARG A 187 15.77 -10.29 11.62
N ILE A 188 15.07 -9.20 11.92
CA ILE A 188 15.57 -7.83 11.67
C ILE A 188 16.64 -7.43 12.70
N GLY A 189 16.40 -7.66 14.01
CA GLY A 189 17.21 -7.11 15.08
C GLY A 189 17.17 -5.58 15.10
N LEU A 190 18.35 -4.95 15.14
CA LEU A 190 18.56 -3.50 14.92
C LEU A 190 17.96 -2.57 15.99
N VAL A 191 17.81 -3.02 17.24
CA VAL A 191 17.34 -2.18 18.36
C VAL A 191 18.14 -0.87 18.44
N GLY A 192 17.45 0.26 18.56
CA GLY A 192 18.00 1.61 18.61
C GLY A 192 18.34 2.21 17.23
N ASN A 193 17.93 1.58 16.12
CA ASN A 193 18.03 2.15 14.78
C ASN A 193 16.63 2.45 14.24
N ASP A 194 16.53 3.39 13.30
CA ASP A 194 15.27 3.76 12.68
C ASP A 194 14.87 2.78 11.57
N THR A 195 13.57 2.52 11.46
CA THR A 195 12.96 1.87 10.29
C THR A 195 12.79 2.87 9.14
N ALA A 196 12.37 2.38 7.96
CA ALA A 196 12.13 3.24 6.79
C ALA A 196 10.98 4.25 6.99
N ASN A 197 10.04 4.00 7.89
CA ASN A 197 8.99 4.96 8.25
C ASN A 197 9.33 5.85 9.45
N GLY A 198 10.57 5.76 9.98
CA GLY A 198 11.06 6.59 11.06
C GLY A 198 10.68 6.13 12.48
N HIS A 199 10.20 4.90 12.64
CA HIS A 199 10.04 4.31 13.96
C HIS A 199 11.41 3.85 14.49
N GLU A 200 11.77 4.23 15.72
CA GLU A 200 12.96 3.72 16.39
C GLU A 200 12.69 2.30 16.90
N VAL A 201 13.50 1.33 16.46
CA VAL A 201 13.32 -0.08 16.80
C VAL A 201 13.55 -0.32 18.28
N GLU A 202 12.54 -0.81 18.96
CA GLU A 202 12.61 -1.21 20.35
C GLU A 202 12.73 -2.74 20.49
N ARG A 203 13.14 -3.17 21.70
CA ARG A 203 13.13 -4.58 22.05
C ARG A 203 11.67 -5.08 22.08
N ASN A 204 11.41 -6.20 21.45
CA ASN A 204 10.10 -6.83 21.34
C ASN A 204 9.07 -6.11 20.44
N ASP A 205 9.50 -5.19 19.60
CA ASP A 205 8.67 -4.62 18.55
C ASP A 205 8.02 -5.68 17.66
N ARG A 206 6.85 -5.31 17.14
CA ARG A 206 6.02 -6.20 16.29
C ARG A 206 5.70 -5.50 14.98
N PHE A 207 6.60 -5.63 14.04
CA PHE A 207 6.43 -5.15 12.66
C PHE A 207 7.19 -6.05 11.70
N VAL A 208 7.07 -5.78 10.41
CA VAL A 208 7.84 -6.46 9.36
C VAL A 208 8.48 -5.45 8.41
N ALA A 209 9.53 -5.88 7.71
CA ALA A 209 10.06 -5.20 6.53
C ALA A 209 9.72 -5.99 5.27
N LEU A 210 9.29 -5.28 4.22
CA LEU A 210 9.08 -5.81 2.88
C LEU A 210 9.94 -5.05 1.86
N PRO A 211 10.40 -5.69 0.77
CA PRO A 211 11.39 -5.10 -0.13
C PRO A 211 10.81 -4.08 -1.12
N SER A 212 9.79 -3.33 -0.71
CA SER A 212 9.21 -2.23 -1.49
C SER A 212 8.47 -1.22 -0.63
N ARG A 213 8.64 0.08 -0.97
CA ARG A 213 7.91 1.18 -0.33
C ARG A 213 6.42 1.24 -0.71
N ARG A 214 5.97 0.47 -1.70
CA ARG A 214 4.55 0.44 -2.12
C ARG A 214 3.63 -0.04 -1.00
N GLY A 215 4.12 -0.91 -0.12
CA GLY A 215 3.41 -1.39 1.06
C GLY A 215 3.97 -0.85 2.38
N LEU A 216 4.65 0.29 2.41
CA LEU A 216 5.18 0.89 3.64
C LEU A 216 4.10 1.74 4.33
N SER A 217 3.73 1.36 5.54
CA SER A 217 2.82 2.14 6.37
C SER A 217 3.48 3.46 6.82
N PRO A 218 2.75 4.57 6.88
CA PRO A 218 3.23 5.78 7.53
C PRO A 218 3.64 5.54 8.97
N ARG A 219 4.44 6.44 9.53
CA ARG A 219 4.83 6.39 10.94
C ARG A 219 3.58 6.37 11.84
N GLY A 220 3.54 5.44 12.80
CA GLY A 220 2.40 5.24 13.68
C GLY A 220 1.15 4.66 13.00
N GLY A 221 1.24 4.21 11.74
CA GLY A 221 0.15 3.62 10.98
C GLY A 221 0.28 2.10 10.80
N GLY A 222 -0.83 1.47 10.38
CA GLY A 222 -0.90 0.04 10.06
C GLY A 222 -1.71 -0.23 8.80
N ASP A 223 -1.80 0.73 7.89
CA ASP A 223 -2.56 0.63 6.64
C ASP A 223 -2.14 -0.58 5.81
N TYR A 224 -0.84 -0.86 5.80
CA TYR A 224 -0.28 -2.05 5.18
C TYR A 224 0.12 -3.03 6.28
N THR A 225 -0.69 -4.05 6.45
CA THR A 225 -0.49 -5.13 7.41
C THR A 225 -0.40 -6.46 6.67
N VAL A 226 0.50 -7.32 7.12
CA VAL A 226 0.57 -8.71 6.68
C VAL A 226 0.12 -9.64 7.81
N ARG A 227 -0.53 -10.76 7.43
CA ARG A 227 -0.66 -11.91 8.31
C ARG A 227 0.49 -12.86 8.02
N VAL A 228 1.33 -13.10 9.00
CA VAL A 228 2.46 -14.04 8.91
C VAL A 228 2.16 -15.27 9.76
N CYS A 229 2.32 -16.47 9.18
CA CYS A 229 2.07 -17.73 9.87
C CYS A 229 3.32 -18.62 9.83
N SER A 230 3.79 -19.08 10.99
CA SER A 230 4.84 -20.12 11.11
C SER A 230 4.29 -21.52 10.98
N THR A 231 3.01 -21.72 11.35
CA THR A 231 2.24 -22.96 11.18
C THR A 231 0.85 -22.63 10.65
N ALA A 232 0.01 -23.63 10.37
CA ALA A 232 -1.35 -23.42 9.89
C ALA A 232 -2.23 -22.58 10.85
N THR A 233 -1.92 -22.58 12.14
CA THR A 233 -2.72 -21.90 13.17
C THR A 233 -1.95 -20.83 13.95
N ARG A 234 -0.61 -20.89 14.02
CA ARG A 234 0.19 -19.88 14.72
C ARG A 234 0.55 -18.74 13.80
N CYS A 235 -0.18 -17.64 13.91
CA CYS A 235 -0.07 -16.47 13.04
C CYS A 235 0.00 -15.18 13.84
N THR A 236 0.59 -14.14 13.24
CA THR A 236 0.54 -12.77 13.74
C THR A 236 0.14 -11.81 12.63
N TRP A 237 -0.53 -10.71 12.99
CA TRP A 237 -0.84 -9.57 12.13
C TRP A 237 0.12 -8.46 12.48
N ALA A 238 0.99 -8.07 11.56
CA ALA A 238 2.03 -7.10 11.81
C ALA A 238 2.08 -6.03 10.72
N PRO A 239 2.19 -4.73 11.07
CA PRO A 239 2.30 -3.64 10.11
C PRO A 239 3.66 -3.69 9.41
N VAL A 240 3.71 -3.16 8.19
CA VAL A 240 4.95 -2.97 7.43
C VAL A 240 5.50 -1.60 7.78
N TRP A 241 6.60 -1.55 8.53
CA TRP A 241 7.25 -0.32 8.98
C TRP A 241 8.64 -0.12 8.42
N ASP A 242 9.21 -1.16 7.82
CA ASP A 242 10.55 -1.06 7.25
C ASP A 242 10.61 -1.56 5.80
N VAL A 243 11.69 -1.22 5.10
CA VAL A 243 11.95 -1.59 3.70
C VAL A 243 13.20 -2.46 3.62
N GLY A 244 13.03 -3.64 3.11
CA GLY A 244 14.00 -4.71 2.98
C GLY A 244 13.29 -6.06 3.08
N PRO A 245 14.01 -7.17 3.07
CA PRO A 245 15.46 -7.34 2.87
C PRO A 245 15.93 -7.16 1.42
N TRP A 246 17.21 -6.98 1.23
CA TRP A 246 17.94 -6.92 -0.05
C TRP A 246 17.50 -5.77 -0.97
N ASN A 247 16.26 -5.81 -1.49
CA ASN A 247 15.73 -4.83 -2.44
C ASN A 247 14.84 -3.78 -1.73
N THR A 248 14.58 -2.68 -2.43
CA THR A 248 13.68 -1.60 -1.97
C THR A 248 12.56 -1.29 -2.98
N ILE A 249 12.56 -2.00 -4.13
CA ILE A 249 11.65 -1.79 -5.26
C ILE A 249 11.01 -3.10 -5.73
N ASP A 250 11.05 -4.16 -4.92
CA ASP A 250 10.53 -5.49 -5.25
C ASP A 250 9.16 -5.74 -4.60
N ASP A 251 8.13 -5.22 -5.22
CA ASP A 251 6.74 -5.44 -4.85
C ASP A 251 6.21 -6.77 -5.40
N TYR A 252 6.89 -7.87 -5.06
CA TYR A 252 6.65 -9.22 -5.59
C TYR A 252 5.23 -9.76 -5.34
N TRP A 253 4.44 -9.15 -4.46
CA TRP A 253 3.03 -9.47 -4.28
C TRP A 253 2.14 -8.95 -5.42
N ASN A 254 2.64 -8.04 -6.26
CA ASN A 254 1.94 -7.55 -7.43
C ASN A 254 2.12 -8.48 -8.63
N PRO A 255 1.13 -8.54 -9.54
CA PRO A 255 1.29 -9.27 -10.78
C PRO A 255 2.32 -8.58 -11.70
N PRO A 256 2.92 -9.30 -12.68
CA PRO A 256 3.97 -8.76 -13.54
C PRO A 256 3.64 -7.42 -14.20
N GLU A 257 2.39 -7.19 -14.58
CA GLU A 257 1.92 -5.98 -15.26
C GLU A 257 1.93 -4.74 -14.34
N VAL A 258 1.95 -4.94 -13.02
CA VAL A 258 1.93 -3.87 -12.00
C VAL A 258 3.23 -3.82 -11.21
N ARG A 259 3.95 -4.96 -11.12
CA ARG A 259 5.21 -5.08 -10.38
C ARG A 259 6.26 -4.12 -10.93
N ARG A 260 6.76 -3.22 -10.07
CA ARG A 260 7.65 -2.13 -10.46
C ARG A 260 8.98 -2.58 -11.02
N ALA A 261 9.55 -3.63 -10.43
CA ALA A 261 10.81 -4.23 -10.85
C ALA A 261 10.68 -5.75 -10.86
N PHE A 262 11.55 -6.43 -11.63
CA PHE A 262 11.58 -7.90 -11.72
C PHE A 262 10.25 -8.51 -12.23
N ALA A 263 9.60 -7.83 -13.17
CA ALA A 263 8.33 -8.25 -13.76
C ALA A 263 8.40 -9.58 -14.53
N ASP A 264 9.61 -10.07 -14.81
CA ASP A 264 9.89 -11.39 -15.41
C ASP A 264 9.83 -12.55 -14.39
N LEU A 265 9.71 -12.24 -13.10
CA LEU A 265 9.53 -13.25 -12.05
C LEU A 265 8.04 -13.51 -11.77
N PRO A 266 7.68 -14.74 -11.37
CA PRO A 266 6.32 -15.07 -10.99
C PRO A 266 5.83 -14.22 -9.81
N ARG A 267 4.54 -13.89 -9.82
CA ARG A 267 3.88 -13.23 -8.67
C ARG A 267 4.10 -14.05 -7.40
N GLY A 268 4.40 -13.37 -6.29
CA GLY A 268 4.63 -13.99 -4.98
C GLY A 268 6.04 -14.50 -4.76
N ARG A 269 6.94 -14.38 -5.75
CA ARG A 269 8.34 -14.80 -5.64
C ARG A 269 9.26 -13.60 -5.48
N PRO A 270 9.97 -13.44 -4.34
CA PRO A 270 10.97 -12.39 -4.14
C PRO A 270 12.15 -12.51 -5.12
N ALA A 271 12.66 -11.38 -5.61
CA ALA A 271 13.85 -11.35 -6.45
C ALA A 271 15.10 -11.86 -5.72
N ALA A 272 15.19 -11.65 -4.41
CA ALA A 272 16.26 -12.19 -3.57
C ALA A 272 16.22 -13.71 -3.50
N GLU A 273 15.04 -14.34 -3.44
CA GLU A 273 14.90 -15.80 -3.53
C GLU A 273 15.41 -16.31 -4.88
N ALA A 274 14.97 -15.70 -5.98
CA ALA A 274 15.42 -16.08 -7.31
C ALA A 274 16.94 -15.88 -7.48
N ALA A 275 17.51 -14.81 -6.95
CA ALA A 275 18.94 -14.55 -6.98
C ALA A 275 19.74 -15.61 -6.20
N PHE A 276 19.27 -15.98 -5.01
CA PHE A 276 19.94 -16.95 -4.16
C PHE A 276 19.82 -18.39 -4.67
N VAL A 277 18.61 -18.80 -5.09
CA VAL A 277 18.31 -20.19 -5.48
C VAL A 277 18.72 -20.48 -6.91
N ASP A 278 18.41 -19.57 -7.87
CA ASP A 278 18.57 -19.83 -9.29
C ASP A 278 19.68 -19.00 -9.93
N GLY A 279 20.40 -18.17 -9.16
CA GLY A 279 21.42 -17.27 -9.70
C GLY A 279 20.86 -16.12 -10.53
N TYR A 280 19.58 -15.80 -10.39
CA TYR A 280 18.95 -14.67 -11.07
C TYR A 280 19.79 -13.39 -10.87
N ARG A 281 19.98 -12.58 -11.94
CA ARG A 281 20.88 -11.40 -11.95
C ARG A 281 22.28 -11.69 -11.39
N ASN A 282 22.84 -12.85 -11.71
CA ASN A 282 24.13 -13.33 -11.22
C ASN A 282 24.22 -13.41 -9.67
N GLY A 283 23.12 -13.73 -8.99
CA GLY A 283 23.05 -13.85 -7.54
C GLY A 283 23.15 -12.50 -6.81
N ARG A 284 22.72 -11.41 -7.47
CA ARG A 284 22.82 -10.03 -6.92
C ARG A 284 21.45 -9.37 -6.80
N ASP A 285 21.33 -8.49 -5.81
CA ASP A 285 20.18 -7.61 -5.65
C ASP A 285 20.22 -6.42 -6.64
N ALA A 286 19.22 -5.53 -6.57
CA ALA A 286 19.13 -4.34 -7.42
C ALA A 286 20.31 -3.37 -7.25
N SER A 287 20.93 -3.35 -6.07
CA SER A 287 22.11 -2.51 -5.76
C SER A 287 23.43 -3.18 -6.12
N GLY A 288 23.42 -4.39 -6.70
CA GLY A 288 24.60 -5.15 -7.08
C GLY A 288 25.27 -5.91 -5.93
N ARG A 289 24.69 -5.95 -4.72
CA ARG A 289 25.20 -6.72 -3.58
C ARG A 289 24.91 -8.20 -3.80
N ARG A 290 25.84 -9.07 -3.36
CA ARG A 290 25.62 -10.51 -3.41
C ARG A 290 24.54 -10.92 -2.42
N VAL A 291 23.52 -11.60 -2.89
CA VAL A 291 22.44 -12.13 -2.04
C VAL A 291 22.95 -13.42 -1.36
N THR A 292 22.89 -13.45 -0.02
CA THR A 292 23.45 -14.55 0.80
C THR A 292 22.38 -15.41 1.47
N ASN A 293 21.09 -15.02 1.36
CA ASN A 293 19.94 -15.82 1.77
C ASN A 293 18.70 -15.45 0.95
N PRO A 294 17.68 -16.33 0.87
CA PRO A 294 16.51 -16.12 0.02
C PRO A 294 15.42 -15.22 0.64
N ALA A 295 15.76 -14.34 1.60
CA ALA A 295 14.79 -13.61 2.38
C ALA A 295 13.91 -12.68 1.51
N GLY A 296 12.59 -12.83 1.69
CA GLY A 296 11.57 -11.97 1.10
C GLY A 296 10.85 -11.10 2.13
N ILE A 297 11.08 -11.36 3.42
CA ILE A 297 10.50 -10.61 4.55
C ILE A 297 11.47 -10.64 5.73
N ASP A 298 11.59 -9.52 6.43
CA ASP A 298 12.25 -9.47 7.74
C ASP A 298 11.22 -9.23 8.84
N LEU A 299 11.44 -9.85 10.00
CA LEU A 299 10.54 -9.84 11.14
C LEU A 299 11.22 -9.17 12.35
N ALA A 300 10.55 -8.22 12.98
CA ALA A 300 10.98 -7.65 14.26
C ALA A 300 11.02 -8.71 15.36
N ASP A 301 11.78 -8.49 16.43
CA ASP A 301 12.08 -9.48 17.45
C ASP A 301 10.83 -10.06 18.13
N GLY A 302 9.84 -9.22 18.47
CA GLY A 302 8.57 -9.67 19.04
C GLY A 302 7.74 -10.49 18.05
N THR A 303 7.68 -10.07 16.78
CA THR A 303 7.03 -10.84 15.70
C THR A 303 7.69 -12.21 15.53
N PHE A 304 9.03 -12.23 15.46
CA PHE A 304 9.80 -13.44 15.18
C PHE A 304 9.72 -14.45 16.33
N ARG A 305 10.06 -14.01 17.54
CA ARG A 305 10.23 -14.90 18.71
C ARG A 305 8.94 -15.15 19.46
N ASP A 306 8.28 -14.05 19.89
CA ASP A 306 7.16 -14.14 20.82
C ASP A 306 5.89 -14.63 20.11
N ASP A 307 5.58 -14.02 18.96
CA ASP A 307 4.33 -14.31 18.26
C ASP A 307 4.43 -15.61 17.44
N LEU A 308 5.46 -15.72 16.59
CA LEU A 308 5.62 -16.88 15.69
C LEU A 308 6.38 -18.04 16.30
N GLY A 309 7.12 -17.82 17.41
CA GLY A 309 7.92 -18.85 18.08
C GLY A 309 9.09 -19.34 17.25
N LEU A 310 9.62 -18.50 16.37
CA LEU A 310 10.78 -18.85 15.56
C LEU A 310 12.06 -18.73 16.38
N THR A 311 12.94 -19.70 16.24
CA THR A 311 14.28 -19.72 16.87
C THR A 311 15.38 -19.49 15.84
N ASP A 312 15.08 -19.71 14.57
CA ASP A 312 15.98 -19.50 13.43
C ASP A 312 15.17 -19.02 12.23
N ASN A 313 15.85 -18.48 11.21
CA ASN A 313 15.26 -18.07 9.95
C ASN A 313 14.51 -19.24 9.31
N ALA A 314 13.32 -18.97 8.78
CA ALA A 314 12.42 -20.03 8.35
C ALA A 314 11.52 -19.61 7.19
N TRP A 315 10.98 -20.59 6.48
CA TRP A 315 9.89 -20.39 5.55
C TRP A 315 8.59 -20.16 6.31
N VAL A 316 7.93 -19.05 6.00
CA VAL A 316 6.64 -18.65 6.56
C VAL A 316 5.61 -18.44 5.45
N THR A 317 4.33 -18.47 5.83
CA THR A 317 3.24 -18.08 4.93
C THR A 317 2.85 -16.64 5.22
N VAL A 318 2.87 -15.78 4.21
CA VAL A 318 2.54 -14.35 4.32
C VAL A 318 1.32 -14.03 3.47
N THR A 319 0.30 -13.42 4.08
CA THR A 319 -0.87 -12.86 3.39
C THR A 319 -0.79 -11.33 3.43
N TYR A 320 -0.79 -10.70 2.25
CA TYR A 320 -0.70 -9.23 2.08
C TYR A 320 -2.11 -8.65 2.10
N LEU A 321 -2.59 -8.20 3.26
CA LEU A 321 -4.01 -7.92 3.49
C LEU A 321 -4.58 -6.84 2.57
N TRP A 322 -3.80 -5.83 2.22
CA TRP A 322 -4.21 -4.74 1.31
C TRP A 322 -4.40 -5.17 -0.15
N THR A 323 -3.93 -6.37 -0.53
CA THR A 323 -4.11 -6.87 -1.91
C THR A 323 -5.48 -7.50 -2.15
N GLY A 324 -6.26 -7.69 -1.09
CA GLY A 324 -7.63 -8.21 -1.13
C GLY A 324 -8.66 -7.14 -0.80
N ARG A 325 -9.94 -7.55 -0.85
CA ARG A 325 -11.09 -6.76 -0.43
C ARG A 325 -11.90 -7.54 0.60
N GLY A 326 -12.62 -6.84 1.44
CA GLY A 326 -13.50 -7.45 2.42
C GLY A 326 -13.57 -6.67 3.72
N PRO A 327 -14.41 -7.10 4.64
CA PRO A 327 -14.52 -6.47 5.95
C PRO A 327 -13.17 -6.48 6.66
N SER A 328 -12.77 -5.36 7.19
CA SER A 328 -11.50 -5.21 7.92
C SER A 328 -11.61 -4.14 8.99
N GLY A 329 -10.67 -4.13 9.93
CA GLY A 329 -10.59 -3.11 10.96
C GLY A 329 -9.34 -3.26 11.80
N THR A 330 -9.22 -2.42 12.83
CA THR A 330 -8.12 -2.40 13.79
C THR A 330 -8.61 -2.78 15.18
N ALA A 331 -7.70 -3.06 16.11
CA ALA A 331 -8.04 -3.10 17.52
C ALA A 331 -8.50 -1.71 17.98
N LEU A 332 -9.45 -1.64 18.94
CA LEU A 332 -9.89 -0.37 19.53
C LEU A 332 -8.77 0.28 20.36
N ASP A 333 -8.02 -0.53 21.10
CA ASP A 333 -6.74 -0.11 21.68
C ASP A 333 -5.64 -0.42 20.67
N ARG A 334 -5.16 0.62 20.02
CA ARG A 334 -4.18 0.53 18.93
C ARG A 334 -2.74 0.48 19.42
N ASP A 335 -2.51 0.70 20.70
CA ASP A 335 -1.17 0.78 21.27
C ASP A 335 -0.75 -0.53 21.95
N THR A 336 -1.71 -1.44 22.17
CA THR A 336 -1.43 -2.75 22.76
C THR A 336 -1.66 -3.91 21.80
N ARG A 337 -0.96 -5.01 22.07
CA ARG A 337 -1.11 -6.27 21.36
C ARG A 337 -2.44 -6.92 21.72
N LEU A 338 -3.20 -7.41 20.74
CA LEU A 338 -4.41 -8.18 20.94
C LEU A 338 -4.14 -9.69 20.73
N ASP A 339 -4.53 -10.53 21.69
CA ASP A 339 -4.43 -11.98 21.59
C ASP A 339 -5.44 -12.56 20.59
N VAL A 340 -4.97 -13.46 19.73
CA VAL A 340 -5.82 -14.26 18.84
C VAL A 340 -6.00 -15.65 19.44
N ARG A 341 -7.27 -16.11 19.58
CA ARG A 341 -7.62 -17.34 20.25
C ARG A 341 -8.05 -18.43 19.29
N ALA A 342 -7.83 -19.69 19.67
CA ALA A 342 -8.13 -20.87 18.85
C ALA A 342 -9.63 -21.12 18.68
N ALA A 343 -10.47 -20.60 19.57
CA ALA A 343 -11.93 -20.74 19.55
C ALA A 343 -12.58 -19.43 20.03
N PRO A 344 -13.87 -19.20 19.74
CA PRO A 344 -14.61 -18.03 20.20
C PRO A 344 -14.97 -18.16 21.69
N ALA A 345 -13.94 -18.20 22.56
CA ALA A 345 -14.05 -18.33 24.01
C ALA A 345 -12.87 -17.66 24.72
N PRO A 346 -13.09 -16.97 25.84
CA PRO A 346 -12.05 -16.22 26.55
C PRO A 346 -10.95 -17.11 27.17
N ASP A 347 -11.26 -18.36 27.44
CA ASP A 347 -10.36 -19.39 27.98
C ASP A 347 -9.70 -20.26 26.90
N ALA A 348 -10.03 -20.04 25.62
CA ALA A 348 -9.38 -20.75 24.52
C ALA A 348 -7.88 -20.40 24.42
N ALA A 349 -7.08 -21.35 23.95
CA ALA A 349 -5.65 -21.16 23.79
C ALA A 349 -5.33 -19.96 22.89
N VAL A 350 -4.31 -19.20 23.27
CA VAL A 350 -3.75 -18.12 22.42
C VAL A 350 -2.90 -18.78 21.34
N VAL A 351 -3.25 -18.52 20.07
CA VAL A 351 -2.60 -19.10 18.89
C VAL A 351 -1.90 -18.06 18.03
N GLY A 352 -2.01 -16.79 18.39
CA GLY A 352 -1.41 -15.71 17.65
C GLY A 352 -1.66 -14.36 18.31
N SER A 353 -1.31 -13.30 17.59
CA SER A 353 -1.45 -11.92 18.07
C SER A 353 -1.73 -10.96 16.92
N VAL A 354 -2.37 -9.85 17.25
CA VAL A 354 -2.43 -8.66 16.39
C VAL A 354 -1.49 -7.63 17.01
N ALA A 355 -0.50 -7.18 16.25
CA ALA A 355 0.44 -6.16 16.69
C ALA A 355 -0.26 -4.81 16.88
N PRO A 356 0.30 -3.89 17.69
CA PRO A 356 -0.12 -2.51 17.72
C PRO A 356 -0.27 -1.92 16.31
N GLN A 357 -1.28 -1.09 16.10
CA GLN A 357 -1.61 -0.44 14.82
C GLN A 357 -2.02 -1.38 13.67
N ALA A 358 -1.82 -2.70 13.77
CA ALA A 358 -2.11 -3.63 12.69
C ALA A 358 -3.59 -3.69 12.34
N ARG A 359 -3.88 -3.78 11.04
CA ARG A 359 -5.22 -4.03 10.50
C ARG A 359 -5.46 -5.54 10.37
N MET A 360 -6.70 -5.96 10.56
CA MET A 360 -7.14 -7.34 10.38
C MET A 360 -8.17 -7.43 9.25
N SER A 361 -8.14 -8.49 8.46
CA SER A 361 -9.26 -8.88 7.59
C SER A 361 -10.17 -9.82 8.35
N TYR A 362 -11.48 -9.66 8.19
CA TYR A 362 -12.51 -10.42 8.87
C TYR A 362 -13.18 -11.42 7.93
N GLU A 363 -13.28 -12.69 8.35
CA GLU A 363 -14.04 -13.68 7.60
C GLU A 363 -15.53 -13.61 7.94
N CYS A 364 -15.86 -13.70 9.23
CA CYS A 364 -17.24 -13.66 9.71
C CYS A 364 -17.32 -13.46 11.23
N ALA A 365 -18.50 -13.14 11.73
CA ALA A 365 -18.79 -13.03 13.16
C ALA A 365 -19.39 -14.34 13.70
N ALA A 366 -18.74 -14.94 14.69
CA ALA A 366 -19.16 -16.15 15.39
C ALA A 366 -19.78 -15.83 16.74
N GLN A 367 -20.66 -16.69 17.23
CA GLN A 367 -21.15 -16.66 18.61
C GLN A 367 -20.17 -17.40 19.54
N ALA A 368 -20.10 -16.96 20.82
CA ALA A 368 -19.29 -17.63 21.81
C ALA A 368 -19.64 -19.12 21.96
N ALA A 369 -18.63 -19.94 22.15
CA ALA A 369 -18.83 -21.35 22.45
C ALA A 369 -19.64 -21.51 23.78
N GLY A 370 -20.68 -22.37 23.77
CA GLY A 370 -21.50 -22.64 24.95
C GLY A 370 -22.77 -21.80 25.09
N GLY A 371 -23.18 -21.03 24.06
CA GLY A 371 -24.49 -20.37 24.01
C GLY A 371 -24.73 -19.30 25.06
N ARG A 372 -23.70 -18.70 25.62
CA ARG A 372 -23.83 -17.60 26.60
C ARG A 372 -24.42 -16.36 25.93
N THR A 373 -25.30 -15.67 26.62
CA THR A 373 -25.85 -14.37 26.21
C THR A 373 -25.24 -13.27 27.09
N GLY A 374 -24.79 -12.15 26.48
CA GLY A 374 -24.22 -11.02 27.21
C GLY A 374 -22.96 -10.44 26.52
N VAL A 375 -22.27 -9.59 27.23
CA VAL A 375 -20.97 -9.01 26.77
C VAL A 375 -19.95 -10.15 26.59
N GLY A 376 -19.18 -10.10 25.51
CA GLY A 376 -18.19 -11.16 25.19
C GLY A 376 -18.77 -12.37 24.47
N THR A 377 -19.99 -12.27 23.91
CA THR A 377 -20.65 -13.38 23.18
C THR A 377 -20.37 -13.38 21.69
N ARG A 378 -19.96 -12.25 21.12
CA ARG A 378 -19.64 -12.11 19.69
C ARG A 378 -18.12 -12.10 19.49
N TRP A 379 -17.66 -12.91 18.56
CA TRP A 379 -16.25 -13.04 18.18
C TRP A 379 -16.09 -12.83 16.69
N ILE A 380 -14.98 -12.26 16.29
CA ILE A 380 -14.62 -12.09 14.87
C ILE A 380 -13.65 -13.19 14.50
N ARG A 381 -13.97 -13.95 13.47
CA ARG A 381 -13.08 -14.95 12.89
C ARG A 381 -12.15 -14.27 11.89
N LEU A 382 -10.86 -14.41 12.10
CA LEU A 382 -9.77 -13.89 11.23
C LEU A 382 -9.24 -14.97 10.28
N GLY A 383 -9.49 -16.24 10.58
CA GLY A 383 -9.05 -17.41 9.85
C GLY A 383 -9.44 -18.68 10.57
N THR A 384 -9.04 -19.82 10.04
CA THR A 384 -9.31 -21.14 10.66
C THR A 384 -8.71 -21.21 12.06
N ALA A 385 -9.55 -21.44 13.07
CA ALA A 385 -9.17 -21.46 14.48
C ALA A 385 -8.44 -20.18 14.94
N GLN A 386 -8.90 -19.01 14.49
CA GLN A 386 -8.31 -17.71 14.81
C GLN A 386 -9.43 -16.70 15.06
N TYR A 387 -9.60 -16.30 16.31
CA TYR A 387 -10.70 -15.46 16.76
C TYR A 387 -10.23 -14.34 17.68
N VAL A 388 -10.88 -13.19 17.58
CA VAL A 388 -10.73 -12.04 18.50
C VAL A 388 -12.10 -11.62 19.03
N PRO A 389 -12.19 -11.09 20.28
CA PRO A 389 -13.46 -10.57 20.80
C PRO A 389 -13.94 -9.39 19.97
N ALA A 390 -15.23 -9.38 19.58
CA ALA A 390 -15.79 -8.33 18.75
C ALA A 390 -15.80 -6.95 19.44
N GLU A 391 -15.89 -6.93 20.77
CA GLU A 391 -15.84 -5.71 21.58
C GLU A 391 -14.45 -5.05 21.66
N LEU A 392 -13.40 -5.73 21.19
CA LEU A 392 -12.03 -5.18 21.20
C LEU A 392 -11.58 -4.70 19.81
N VAL A 393 -12.45 -4.78 18.80
CA VAL A 393 -12.09 -4.45 17.42
C VAL A 393 -13.14 -3.59 16.73
N GLU A 394 -12.72 -2.81 15.75
CA GLU A 394 -13.63 -2.09 14.85
C GLU A 394 -14.25 -3.07 13.86
N ALA A 395 -15.42 -3.63 14.21
CA ALA A 395 -16.11 -4.65 13.40
C ALA A 395 -17.46 -4.14 12.91
N ARG A 396 -17.46 -3.41 11.78
CA ARG A 396 -18.67 -2.99 11.08
C ARG A 396 -18.99 -3.96 9.95
N ASP A 397 -20.27 -4.24 9.72
CA ASP A 397 -20.80 -4.98 8.57
C ASP A 397 -20.14 -6.37 8.34
N VAL A 398 -19.71 -7.03 9.43
CA VAL A 398 -19.12 -8.37 9.36
C VAL A 398 -20.25 -9.40 9.27
N PRO A 399 -20.31 -10.23 8.21
CA PRO A 399 -21.35 -11.25 8.06
C PRO A 399 -21.28 -12.29 9.19
N SER A 400 -22.40 -12.93 9.49
CA SER A 400 -22.43 -14.05 10.44
C SER A 400 -21.75 -15.28 9.85
N CYS A 401 -21.02 -16.06 10.67
CA CYS A 401 -20.54 -17.37 10.28
C CYS A 401 -21.74 -18.34 10.21
#